data_51bbb82a8708af1ab21a1689a0e5fb9d
#
_entry.id   51bbb82a8708af1ab21a1689a0e5fb9d
#
_cell.length_a   1.000
_cell.length_b   1.000
_cell.length_c   1.000
_cell.angle_alpha   90.00
_cell.angle_beta   90.00
_cell.angle_gamma   90.00
#
_symmetry.space_group_name_H-M   'P 1'
#
loop_
_entity.id
_entity.type
_entity.pdbx_description
1 polymer ?
#
loop_
_entity_poly.entity_id
_entity_poly.type
_entity_poly.pdbx_seq_one_letter_code
_entity_poly.pdbx_strand_id
1 'polypeptide(L)'
;MLQLTIWGRANSVNVQKVLWCLAELDLAYQRIDAGMAFGKNREPEYLAMNPNGRVPTLVDGDYVLWESNSIMRYLTLAYGKGSPIYPASPRARAGVDRWLDWSLSTLQPVDRPVFWALVRTPIDKRDMVAIQRDADAEAEVWRIADDQLKTRRFIEGDDFTLADIALGAYARRWFGVEGITKPKLPHLAR
;
A
#
# COMPACT_ATOMS: atom_id res chain seq x y z
N MET A 1 -2.98 6.87 -27.73
CA MET A 1 -3.33 5.84 -26.72
C MET A 1 -2.70 6.24 -25.39
N LEU A 2 -3.47 6.17 -24.30
CA LEU A 2 -2.96 6.40 -22.95
C LEU A 2 -1.84 5.39 -22.68
N GLN A 3 -0.66 5.83 -22.30
CA GLN A 3 0.45 4.93 -21.99
C GLN A 3 0.95 5.18 -20.57
N LEU A 4 0.19 4.64 -19.60
CA LEU A 4 0.61 4.67 -18.20
C LEU A 4 1.80 3.72 -18.01
N THR A 5 2.87 4.20 -17.39
CA THR A 5 4.02 3.37 -17.04
C THR A 5 4.23 3.40 -15.53
N ILE A 6 4.29 2.21 -14.92
CA ILE A 6 4.56 2.04 -13.49
C ILE A 6 5.96 1.45 -13.30
N TRP A 7 6.84 2.22 -12.71
CA TRP A 7 8.14 1.74 -12.31
C TRP A 7 8.06 1.13 -10.90
N GLY A 8 8.36 -0.17 -10.81
CA GLY A 8 8.41 -0.85 -9.54
C GLY A 8 8.17 -2.35 -9.62
N ARG A 9 8.84 -3.09 -8.73
CA ARG A 9 8.69 -4.54 -8.61
C ARG A 9 7.31 -4.93 -8.04
N ALA A 10 6.71 -6.00 -8.57
CA ALA A 10 5.36 -6.45 -8.19
C ALA A 10 5.22 -6.88 -6.71
N ASN A 11 6.32 -7.26 -6.05
CA ASN A 11 6.31 -7.68 -4.65
C ASN A 11 6.54 -6.53 -3.64
N SER A 12 6.46 -5.27 -4.08
CA SER A 12 6.45 -4.11 -3.18
C SER A 12 5.01 -3.79 -2.78
N VAL A 13 4.71 -3.71 -1.49
CA VAL A 13 3.37 -3.35 -1.01
C VAL A 13 2.86 -2.04 -1.62
N ASN A 14 3.73 -1.03 -1.73
CA ASN A 14 3.35 0.26 -2.31
C ASN A 14 3.12 0.18 -3.83
N VAL A 15 3.81 -0.71 -4.54
CA VAL A 15 3.51 -0.99 -5.96
C VAL A 15 2.19 -1.75 -6.07
N GLN A 16 1.95 -2.75 -5.22
CA GLN A 16 0.71 -3.53 -5.21
C GLN A 16 -0.53 -2.65 -5.03
N LYS A 17 -0.48 -1.62 -4.18
CA LYS A 17 -1.58 -0.64 -4.04
C LYS A 17 -1.92 0.02 -5.38
N VAL A 18 -0.90 0.49 -6.10
CA VAL A 18 -1.10 1.15 -7.40
C VAL A 18 -1.61 0.16 -8.46
N LEU A 19 -1.05 -1.05 -8.51
CA LEU A 19 -1.49 -2.07 -9.46
C LEU A 19 -2.94 -2.50 -9.19
N TRP A 20 -3.33 -2.60 -7.92
CA TRP A 20 -4.72 -2.91 -7.56
C TRP A 20 -5.66 -1.76 -7.95
N CYS A 21 -5.30 -0.52 -7.67
CA CYS A 21 -6.08 0.65 -8.10
C CYS A 21 -6.25 0.69 -9.64
N LEU A 22 -5.20 0.40 -10.39
CA LEU A 22 -5.28 0.32 -11.86
C LEU A 22 -6.24 -0.77 -12.33
N ALA A 23 -6.25 -1.93 -11.66
CA ALA A 23 -7.17 -3.03 -11.95
C ALA A 23 -8.63 -2.66 -11.65
N GLU A 24 -8.89 -1.99 -10.51
CA GLU A 24 -10.25 -1.53 -10.14
C GLU A 24 -10.79 -0.45 -11.10
N LEU A 25 -9.90 0.26 -11.77
CA LEU A 25 -10.24 1.29 -12.76
C LEU A 25 -10.25 0.76 -14.20
N ASP A 26 -9.93 -0.51 -14.41
CA ASP A 26 -9.75 -1.15 -15.74
C ASP A 26 -8.78 -0.35 -16.64
N LEU A 27 -7.68 0.10 -16.07
CA LEU A 27 -6.67 0.90 -16.77
C LEU A 27 -5.51 0.03 -17.26
N ALA A 28 -5.24 0.07 -18.56
CA ALA A 28 -4.06 -0.57 -19.13
C ALA A 28 -2.79 0.21 -18.77
N TYR A 29 -1.70 -0.50 -18.48
CA TYR A 29 -0.42 0.08 -18.12
C TYR A 29 0.75 -0.82 -18.55
N GLN A 30 1.92 -0.23 -18.70
CA GLN A 30 3.19 -0.94 -18.79
C GLN A 30 3.86 -0.93 -17.42
N ARG A 31 4.42 -2.08 -16.98
CA ARG A 31 5.21 -2.13 -15.75
C ARG A 31 6.68 -2.35 -16.07
N ILE A 32 7.54 -1.54 -15.47
CA ILE A 32 8.99 -1.68 -15.54
C ILE A 32 9.50 -2.05 -14.14
N ASP A 33 10.15 -3.21 -14.03
CA ASP A 33 10.72 -3.65 -12.76
C ASP A 33 11.85 -2.75 -12.32
N ALA A 34 11.74 -2.25 -11.08
CA ALA A 34 12.75 -1.41 -10.42
C ALA A 34 12.74 -1.65 -8.90
N GLY A 35 13.89 -1.44 -8.28
CA GLY A 35 14.11 -1.58 -6.83
C GLY A 35 14.52 -2.98 -6.38
N MET A 36 15.28 -3.05 -5.31
CA MET A 36 15.88 -4.27 -4.76
C MET A 36 16.72 -5.03 -5.80
N ALA A 37 16.43 -6.30 -6.06
CA ALA A 37 17.17 -7.14 -7.01
C ALA A 37 17.13 -6.64 -8.45
N PHE A 38 16.15 -5.81 -8.80
CA PHE A 38 16.03 -5.24 -10.15
C PHE A 38 16.86 -3.97 -10.37
N GLY A 39 17.46 -3.40 -9.32
CA GLY A 39 18.22 -2.16 -9.43
C GLY A 39 17.37 -1.00 -9.96
N LYS A 40 17.92 -0.21 -10.87
CA LYS A 40 17.36 0.96 -11.60
C LYS A 40 16.99 2.14 -10.71
N ASN A 41 16.41 1.93 -9.55
CA ASN A 41 15.90 2.99 -8.67
C ASN A 41 16.99 3.90 -8.05
N ARG A 42 18.26 3.63 -8.33
CA ARG A 42 19.42 4.46 -7.94
C ARG A 42 20.17 5.02 -9.14
N GLU A 43 19.75 4.70 -10.34
CA GLU A 43 20.32 5.25 -11.57
C GLU A 43 19.91 6.71 -11.77
N PRO A 44 20.77 7.55 -12.38
CA PRO A 44 20.49 8.98 -12.57
C PRO A 44 19.15 9.26 -13.26
N GLU A 45 18.79 8.44 -14.25
CA GLU A 45 17.53 8.53 -14.99
C GLU A 45 16.32 8.35 -14.07
N TYR A 46 16.36 7.35 -13.20
CA TYR A 46 15.28 7.13 -12.23
C TYR A 46 15.25 8.22 -11.17
N LEU A 47 16.40 8.65 -10.66
CA LEU A 47 16.48 9.70 -9.64
C LEU A 47 16.02 11.06 -10.16
N ALA A 48 16.12 11.32 -11.46
CA ALA A 48 15.52 12.50 -12.08
C ALA A 48 13.98 12.47 -12.03
N MET A 49 13.36 11.26 -12.09
CA MET A 49 11.91 11.07 -11.94
C MET A 49 11.47 11.05 -10.47
N ASN A 50 12.26 10.40 -9.61
CA ASN A 50 11.95 10.24 -8.18
C ASN A 50 13.21 10.34 -7.33
N PRO A 51 13.50 11.51 -6.77
CA PRO A 51 14.73 11.76 -6.01
C PRO A 51 14.87 10.90 -4.74
N ASN A 52 13.76 10.30 -4.27
CA ASN A 52 13.80 9.38 -3.11
C ASN A 52 14.42 8.02 -3.48
N GLY A 53 14.52 7.68 -4.76
CA GLY A 53 14.99 6.37 -5.23
C GLY A 53 14.14 5.22 -4.68
N ARG A 54 12.83 5.43 -4.52
CA ARG A 54 11.85 4.44 -4.04
C ARG A 54 10.84 4.13 -5.12
N VAL A 55 10.13 3.03 -4.96
CA VAL A 55 9.05 2.59 -5.86
C VAL A 55 7.72 2.59 -5.11
N PRO A 56 6.58 2.87 -5.80
CA PRO A 56 6.40 3.10 -7.23
C PRO A 56 6.74 4.51 -7.70
N THR A 57 6.94 4.65 -9.02
CA THR A 57 6.85 5.91 -9.75
C THR A 57 5.94 5.70 -10.94
N LEU A 58 4.97 6.59 -11.13
CA LEU A 58 4.09 6.66 -12.29
C LEU A 58 4.68 7.64 -13.30
N VAL A 59 4.62 7.27 -14.59
CA VAL A 59 4.80 8.17 -15.73
C VAL A 59 3.54 8.13 -16.56
N ASP A 60 2.95 9.29 -16.82
CA ASP A 60 1.74 9.50 -17.59
C ASP A 60 1.98 10.62 -18.62
N GLY A 61 2.41 10.23 -19.82
CA GLY A 61 2.90 11.18 -20.81
C GLY A 61 4.14 11.93 -20.30
N ASP A 62 4.02 13.24 -20.16
CA ASP A 62 5.04 14.13 -19.59
C ASP A 62 4.93 14.31 -18.08
N TYR A 63 3.87 13.81 -17.44
CA TYR A 63 3.65 13.90 -16.00
C TYR A 63 4.28 12.74 -15.25
N VAL A 64 5.08 13.06 -14.24
CA VAL A 64 5.72 12.07 -13.36
C VAL A 64 5.23 12.26 -11.94
N LEU A 65 4.80 11.16 -11.30
CA LEU A 65 4.30 11.18 -9.93
C LEU A 65 4.88 10.02 -9.10
N TRP A 66 5.27 10.31 -7.89
CA TRP A 66 5.67 9.33 -6.88
C TRP A 66 4.80 9.49 -5.62
N GLU A 67 4.96 8.60 -4.62
CA GLU A 67 4.06 8.30 -3.51
C GLU A 67 2.81 7.51 -3.94
N SER A 68 2.75 6.25 -3.51
CA SER A 68 1.69 5.33 -3.94
C SER A 68 0.28 5.82 -3.66
N ASN A 69 0.05 6.47 -2.51
CA ASN A 69 -1.27 7.02 -2.17
C ASN A 69 -1.63 8.22 -3.06
N SER A 70 -0.66 9.06 -3.40
CA SER A 70 -0.86 10.17 -4.36
C SER A 70 -1.14 9.65 -5.77
N ILE A 71 -0.43 8.61 -6.19
CA ILE A 71 -0.67 7.95 -7.49
C ILE A 71 -2.10 7.40 -7.56
N MET A 72 -2.58 6.70 -6.53
CA MET A 72 -3.95 6.18 -6.51
C MET A 72 -5.00 7.29 -6.59
N ARG A 73 -4.82 8.38 -5.82
CA ARG A 73 -5.71 9.55 -5.89
C ARG A 73 -5.72 10.15 -7.31
N TYR A 74 -4.53 10.35 -7.89
CA TYR A 74 -4.41 10.89 -9.24
C TYR A 74 -5.11 10.02 -10.28
N LEU A 75 -4.81 8.71 -10.31
CA LEU A 75 -5.42 7.78 -11.26
C LEU A 75 -6.94 7.79 -11.18
N THR A 76 -7.49 7.81 -9.97
CA THR A 76 -8.95 7.83 -9.80
C THR A 76 -9.56 9.15 -10.23
N LEU A 77 -8.93 10.28 -9.96
CA LEU A 77 -9.42 11.60 -10.36
C LEU A 77 -9.30 11.83 -11.86
N ALA A 78 -8.19 11.40 -12.47
CA ALA A 78 -7.94 11.61 -13.89
C ALA A 78 -8.73 10.64 -14.78
N TYR A 79 -8.89 9.39 -14.34
CA TYR A 79 -9.39 8.31 -15.19
C TYR A 79 -10.61 7.56 -14.63
N GLY A 80 -10.93 7.72 -13.35
CA GLY A 80 -11.99 6.97 -12.68
C GLY A 80 -13.42 7.38 -13.05
N LYS A 81 -13.62 8.43 -13.86
CA LYS A 81 -14.95 8.83 -14.39
C LYS A 81 -16.06 8.84 -13.33
N GLY A 82 -15.80 9.32 -12.12
CA GLY A 82 -16.78 9.31 -11.03
C GLY A 82 -16.85 7.99 -10.26
N SER A 83 -15.85 7.13 -10.39
CA SER A 83 -15.74 5.89 -9.61
C SER A 83 -15.92 6.15 -8.10
N PRO A 84 -16.72 5.34 -7.38
CA PRO A 84 -16.94 5.49 -5.95
C PRO A 84 -15.69 5.23 -5.11
N ILE A 85 -14.64 4.61 -5.67
CA ILE A 85 -13.43 4.27 -4.92
C ILE A 85 -12.68 5.48 -4.36
N TYR A 86 -12.93 6.69 -4.90
CA TYR A 86 -12.46 7.95 -4.31
C TYR A 86 -13.58 9.01 -4.42
N PRO A 87 -14.41 9.15 -3.40
CA PRO A 87 -15.67 9.89 -3.47
C PRO A 87 -15.51 11.35 -3.85
N ALA A 88 -16.52 11.91 -4.54
CA ALA A 88 -16.55 13.32 -4.90
C ALA A 88 -16.87 14.24 -3.71
N SER A 89 -17.70 13.78 -2.76
CA SER A 89 -18.06 14.52 -1.55
C SER A 89 -16.83 14.82 -0.69
N PRO A 90 -16.56 16.06 -0.30
CA PRO A 90 -15.42 16.40 0.55
C PRO A 90 -15.40 15.63 1.87
N ARG A 91 -16.56 15.41 2.49
CA ARG A 91 -16.67 14.68 3.76
C ARG A 91 -16.30 13.19 3.60
N ALA A 92 -16.84 12.54 2.57
CA ALA A 92 -16.53 11.12 2.32
C ALA A 92 -15.07 10.95 1.88
N ARG A 93 -14.56 11.88 1.05
CA ARG A 93 -13.17 11.90 0.62
C ARG A 93 -12.20 12.05 1.80
N ALA A 94 -12.49 12.96 2.73
CA ALA A 94 -11.67 13.12 3.94
C ALA A 94 -11.63 11.85 4.80
N GLY A 95 -12.71 11.06 4.83
CA GLY A 95 -12.73 9.75 5.47
C GLY A 95 -11.71 8.79 4.82
N VAL A 96 -11.71 8.70 3.49
CA VAL A 96 -10.75 7.89 2.74
C VAL A 96 -9.32 8.40 2.95
N ASP A 97 -9.09 9.72 2.84
CA ASP A 97 -7.77 10.32 3.01
C ASP A 97 -7.20 10.07 4.40
N ARG A 98 -8.02 10.13 5.44
CA ARG A 98 -7.61 9.78 6.81
C ARG A 98 -6.94 8.41 6.87
N TRP A 99 -7.50 7.39 6.22
CA TRP A 99 -6.93 6.03 6.22
C TRP A 99 -5.70 5.89 5.33
N LEU A 100 -5.65 6.65 4.23
CA LEU A 100 -4.46 6.73 3.40
C LEU A 100 -3.28 7.33 4.20
N ASP A 101 -3.52 8.40 4.95
CA ASP A 101 -2.51 9.04 5.78
C ASP A 101 -2.16 8.19 7.00
N TRP A 102 -3.16 7.57 7.66
CA TRP A 102 -2.96 6.63 8.75
C TRP A 102 -2.10 5.43 8.32
N SER A 103 -2.28 4.94 7.10
CA SER A 103 -1.46 3.85 6.56
C SER A 103 0.03 4.20 6.50
N LEU A 104 0.37 5.47 6.32
CA LEU A 104 1.75 5.95 6.25
C LEU A 104 2.31 6.35 7.61
N SER A 105 1.50 7.03 8.44
CA SER A 105 1.95 7.62 9.70
C SER A 105 1.88 6.66 10.88
N THR A 106 0.97 5.68 10.85
CA THR A 106 0.69 4.80 11.98
C THR A 106 1.00 3.33 11.65
N LEU A 107 0.46 2.80 10.54
CA LEU A 107 0.62 1.39 10.21
C LEU A 107 2.03 1.07 9.67
N GLN A 108 2.50 1.80 8.67
CA GLN A 108 3.79 1.53 8.03
C GLN A 108 4.97 1.53 9.01
N PRO A 109 5.06 2.43 10.01
CA PRO A 109 6.14 2.41 10.99
C PRO A 109 6.25 1.12 11.79
N VAL A 110 5.13 0.47 12.11
CA VAL A 110 5.10 -0.79 12.86
C VAL A 110 5.17 -2.03 11.95
N ASP A 111 4.59 -2.01 10.74
CA ASP A 111 4.67 -3.09 9.75
C ASP A 111 6.11 -3.28 9.23
N ARG A 112 6.82 -2.19 9.00
CA ARG A 112 8.14 -2.26 8.36
C ARG A 112 9.16 -3.06 9.15
N PRO A 113 9.35 -2.88 10.46
CA PRO A 113 10.30 -3.69 11.26
C PRO A 113 10.00 -5.17 11.19
N VAL A 114 8.72 -5.57 11.40
CA VAL A 114 8.28 -6.97 11.38
C VAL A 114 8.53 -7.60 10.00
N PHE A 115 8.07 -6.96 8.93
CA PHE A 115 8.29 -7.44 7.57
C PHE A 115 9.76 -7.55 7.23
N TRP A 116 10.56 -6.56 7.59
CA TRP A 116 12.00 -6.55 7.29
C TRP A 116 12.73 -7.68 8.00
N ALA A 117 12.45 -7.86 9.28
CA ALA A 117 13.06 -8.90 10.09
C ALA A 117 12.69 -10.32 9.62
N LEU A 118 11.42 -10.55 9.23
CA LEU A 118 10.97 -11.87 8.81
C LEU A 118 11.30 -12.21 7.35
N VAL A 119 11.35 -11.20 6.46
CA VAL A 119 11.44 -11.46 5.01
C VAL A 119 12.81 -11.06 4.42
N ARG A 120 13.53 -10.12 5.06
CA ARG A 120 14.79 -9.58 4.54
C ARG A 120 16.01 -9.95 5.38
N THR A 121 15.81 -10.32 6.63
CA THR A 121 16.91 -10.73 7.51
C THR A 121 17.11 -12.24 7.41
N PRO A 122 18.36 -12.72 7.19
CA PRO A 122 18.69 -14.14 7.24
C PRO A 122 18.21 -14.79 8.55
N ILE A 123 17.76 -16.04 8.48
CA ILE A 123 17.11 -16.75 9.60
C ILE A 123 18.04 -16.80 10.83
N ASP A 124 19.32 -17.06 10.62
CA ASP A 124 20.36 -17.16 11.64
C ASP A 124 20.66 -15.81 12.35
N LYS A 125 20.18 -14.69 11.80
CA LYS A 125 20.36 -13.34 12.33
C LYS A 125 19.10 -12.74 12.94
N ARG A 126 18.02 -13.50 13.03
CA ARG A 126 16.73 -13.03 13.55
C ARG A 126 16.68 -13.10 15.07
N ASP A 127 16.38 -12.00 15.70
CA ASP A 127 15.96 -11.97 17.12
C ASP A 127 14.44 -12.17 17.18
N MET A 128 14.03 -13.41 17.39
CA MET A 128 12.60 -13.78 17.41
C MET A 128 11.83 -13.16 18.58
N VAL A 129 12.50 -12.82 19.69
CA VAL A 129 11.87 -12.15 20.84
C VAL A 129 11.55 -10.70 20.47
N ALA A 130 12.52 -9.99 19.89
CA ALA A 130 12.30 -8.62 19.43
C ALA A 130 11.26 -8.58 18.30
N ILE A 131 11.29 -9.53 17.35
CA ILE A 131 10.33 -9.62 16.25
C ILE A 131 8.90 -9.84 16.79
N GLN A 132 8.71 -10.73 17.77
CA GLN A 132 7.39 -10.96 18.37
C GLN A 132 6.87 -9.70 19.08
N ARG A 133 7.72 -9.01 19.84
CA ARG A 133 7.34 -7.74 20.48
C ARG A 133 6.88 -6.69 19.44
N ASP A 134 7.63 -6.56 18.33
CA ASP A 134 7.28 -5.61 17.26
C ASP A 134 5.98 -6.05 16.54
N ALA A 135 5.75 -7.36 16.39
CA ALA A 135 4.51 -7.91 15.84
C ALA A 135 3.31 -7.68 16.80
N ASP A 136 3.51 -7.76 18.10
CA ASP A 136 2.46 -7.44 19.08
C ASP A 136 2.07 -5.97 18.98
N ALA A 137 3.05 -5.07 18.82
CA ALA A 137 2.78 -3.64 18.60
C ALA A 137 2.04 -3.39 17.28
N GLU A 138 2.41 -4.08 16.19
CA GLU A 138 1.69 -4.01 14.92
C GLU A 138 0.24 -4.54 15.05
N ALA A 139 0.04 -5.61 15.81
CA ALA A 139 -1.27 -6.19 16.07
C ALA A 139 -2.21 -5.20 16.79
N GLU A 140 -1.72 -4.40 17.74
CA GLU A 140 -2.52 -3.35 18.38
C GLU A 140 -2.97 -2.27 17.40
N VAL A 141 -2.12 -1.93 16.44
CA VAL A 141 -2.49 -0.99 15.37
C VAL A 141 -3.55 -1.61 14.46
N TRP A 142 -3.42 -2.89 14.09
CA TRP A 142 -4.41 -3.60 13.28
C TRP A 142 -5.78 -3.74 13.97
N ARG A 143 -5.85 -3.79 15.31
CA ARG A 143 -7.13 -3.81 16.05
C ARG A 143 -8.00 -2.60 15.74
N ILE A 144 -7.40 -1.43 15.49
CA ILE A 144 -8.12 -0.21 15.11
C ILE A 144 -8.91 -0.43 13.81
N ALA A 145 -8.28 -1.06 12.83
CA ALA A 145 -8.94 -1.38 11.56
C ALA A 145 -9.95 -2.53 11.70
N ASP A 146 -9.64 -3.56 12.50
CA ASP A 146 -10.55 -4.67 12.78
C ASP A 146 -11.82 -4.17 13.48
N ASP A 147 -11.71 -3.32 14.50
CA ASP A 147 -12.84 -2.71 15.19
C ASP A 147 -13.68 -1.82 14.28
N GLN A 148 -13.04 -1.06 13.38
CA GLN A 148 -13.73 -0.26 12.37
C GLN A 148 -14.61 -1.14 11.45
N LEU A 149 -14.11 -2.30 11.06
CA LEU A 149 -14.79 -3.26 10.17
C LEU A 149 -15.85 -4.10 10.88
N LYS A 150 -15.95 -4.03 12.22
CA LYS A 150 -16.94 -4.80 13.00
C LYS A 150 -18.38 -4.54 12.57
N THR A 151 -18.69 -3.31 12.24
CA THR A 151 -20.04 -2.87 11.84
C THR A 151 -20.13 -2.35 10.41
N ARG A 152 -19.04 -2.48 9.64
CA ARG A 152 -18.94 -1.96 8.28
C ARG A 152 -18.49 -3.05 7.30
N ARG A 153 -18.96 -2.93 6.07
CA ARG A 153 -18.54 -3.83 4.98
C ARG A 153 -17.13 -3.53 4.52
N PHE A 154 -16.81 -2.25 4.39
CA PHE A 154 -15.50 -1.70 4.02
C PHE A 154 -15.04 -0.67 5.04
N ILE A 155 -13.79 -0.24 4.96
CA ILE A 155 -13.18 0.61 6.00
C ILE A 155 -13.89 1.96 6.18
N GLU A 156 -14.45 2.54 5.11
CA GLU A 156 -15.22 3.81 5.16
C GLU A 156 -16.73 3.65 4.92
N GLY A 157 -17.27 2.46 5.04
CA GLY A 157 -18.73 2.25 4.95
C GLY A 157 -19.11 1.05 4.10
N ASP A 158 -20.09 1.25 3.19
CA ASP A 158 -20.64 0.18 2.37
C ASP A 158 -19.97 0.05 1.00
N ASP A 159 -19.22 1.07 0.59
CA ASP A 159 -18.52 1.11 -0.69
C ASP A 159 -17.03 0.83 -0.52
N PHE A 160 -16.49 0.04 -1.46
CA PHE A 160 -15.04 -0.19 -1.58
C PHE A 160 -14.33 1.08 -2.03
N THR A 161 -13.22 1.45 -1.35
CA THR A 161 -12.52 2.71 -1.57
C THR A 161 -11.00 2.53 -1.65
N LEU A 162 -10.27 3.62 -1.96
CA LEU A 162 -8.81 3.65 -1.90
C LEU A 162 -8.27 3.31 -0.49
N ALA A 163 -9.07 3.53 0.56
CA ALA A 163 -8.70 3.13 1.93
C ALA A 163 -8.57 1.61 2.04
N ASP A 164 -9.50 0.86 1.44
CA ASP A 164 -9.48 -0.60 1.43
C ASP A 164 -8.30 -1.14 0.60
N ILE A 165 -7.98 -0.51 -0.53
CA ILE A 165 -6.79 -0.85 -1.33
C ILE A 165 -5.51 -0.64 -0.50
N ALA A 166 -5.39 0.51 0.16
CA ALA A 166 -4.20 0.84 0.93
C ALA A 166 -4.00 -0.12 2.10
N LEU A 167 -5.05 -0.37 2.90
CA LEU A 167 -4.97 -1.26 4.05
C LEU A 167 -4.92 -2.73 3.65
N GLY A 168 -5.69 -3.15 2.64
CA GLY A 168 -5.74 -4.52 2.15
C GLY A 168 -4.38 -5.01 1.63
N ALA A 169 -3.60 -4.13 0.97
CA ALA A 169 -2.24 -4.48 0.55
C ALA A 169 -1.31 -4.77 1.75
N TYR A 170 -1.44 -4.03 2.84
CA TYR A 170 -0.72 -4.29 4.09
C TYR A 170 -1.30 -5.47 4.86
N ALA A 171 -2.64 -5.63 4.92
CA ALA A 171 -3.28 -6.77 5.57
C ALA A 171 -2.87 -8.10 4.91
N ARG A 172 -2.82 -8.15 3.57
CA ARG A 172 -2.28 -9.29 2.83
C ARG A 172 -0.84 -9.63 3.28
N ARG A 173 -0.01 -8.62 3.50
CA ARG A 173 1.35 -8.81 4.02
C ARG A 173 1.32 -9.33 5.45
N TRP A 174 0.56 -8.70 6.34
CA TRP A 174 0.41 -9.12 7.72
C TRP A 174 -0.02 -10.58 7.84
N PHE A 175 -1.08 -10.98 7.14
CA PHE A 175 -1.53 -12.38 7.17
C PHE A 175 -0.55 -13.34 6.49
N GLY A 176 0.20 -12.89 5.51
CA GLY A 176 1.14 -13.71 4.75
C GLY A 176 2.51 -13.94 5.39
N VAL A 177 2.93 -13.16 6.40
CA VAL A 177 4.19 -13.44 7.10
C VAL A 177 4.01 -14.57 8.11
N GLU A 178 5.03 -15.40 8.26
CA GLU A 178 5.06 -16.57 9.14
C GLU A 178 6.13 -16.41 10.23
N GLY A 179 6.10 -17.27 11.24
CA GLY A 179 7.10 -17.32 12.32
C GLY A 179 6.80 -16.42 13.52
N ILE A 180 5.63 -15.80 13.57
CA ILE A 180 5.12 -15.01 14.70
C ILE A 180 3.73 -15.46 15.12
N THR A 181 3.40 -15.25 16.38
CA THR A 181 2.04 -15.42 16.89
C THR A 181 1.23 -14.17 16.59
N LYS A 182 0.04 -14.36 16.02
CA LYS A 182 -0.86 -13.26 15.66
C LYS A 182 -2.20 -13.40 16.40
N PRO A 183 -2.78 -12.31 16.91
CA PRO A 183 -4.14 -12.35 17.44
C PRO A 183 -5.16 -12.61 16.32
N LYS A 184 -6.35 -13.04 16.72
CA LYS A 184 -7.49 -13.09 15.81
C LYS A 184 -7.95 -11.68 15.48
N LEU A 185 -8.09 -11.38 14.20
CA LEU A 185 -8.62 -10.14 13.64
C LEU A 185 -9.74 -10.53 12.66
N PRO A 186 -10.91 -10.96 13.17
CA PRO A 186 -11.92 -11.65 12.37
C PRO A 186 -12.63 -10.75 11.35
N HIS A 187 -12.69 -9.45 11.62
CA HIS A 187 -13.32 -8.49 10.72
C HIS A 187 -12.36 -8.03 9.62
N LEU A 188 -11.08 -7.88 9.94
CA LEU A 188 -10.02 -7.57 8.98
C LEU A 188 -9.73 -8.76 8.03
N ALA A 189 -9.90 -10.00 8.51
CA ALA A 189 -9.66 -11.22 7.73
C ALA A 189 -10.80 -11.59 6.77
N ARG A 190 -11.94 -10.92 6.87
CA ARG A 190 -13.13 -11.14 6.03
C ARG A 190 -12.97 -10.52 4.64
#